data_d524e4cc8eb991ff75fdc0411642ad9f
#
_entry.id   d524e4cc8eb991ff75fdc0411642ad9f
#
_cell.length_a   1.000
_cell.length_b   1.000
_cell.length_c   1.000
_cell.angle_alpha   90.00
_cell.angle_beta   90.00
_cell.angle_gamma   90.00
#
_symmetry.space_group_name_H-M   'P 1'
#
loop_
_entity.id
_entity.type
_entity.pdbx_description
1 polymer ?
#
loop_
_entity_poly.entity_id
_entity_poly.type
_entity_poly.pdbx_seq_one_letter_code
_entity_poly.pdbx_strand_id
1 'polypeptide(L)'
;MRTKQEQNKVRRRLLYLWFPHFSIERHKRIEIDKIEKQDDFSGIIIIQDRAGRRVVIASCPLAFQMGVAVGLSLEDALAACPSLLVFEADLIADQLAIETLARWCGRYTPLVSIDKANKGLGNAGIWLDITGCAHLFGGEADLLNDIIARLTAINWTAFGAISYTPGSA
;
A
#
# COMPACT_ATOMS: atom_id res chain seq x y z
N MET A 1 1.44 -15.07 48.07
CA MET A 1 2.43 -14.09 47.58
C MET A 1 2.54 -14.26 46.07
N ARG A 2 1.80 -13.47 45.30
CA ARG A 2 1.95 -13.44 43.83
C ARG A 2 3.19 -12.60 43.52
N THR A 3 4.13 -13.20 42.80
CA THR A 3 5.46 -12.66 42.50
C THR A 3 5.33 -11.40 41.60
N LYS A 4 6.07 -10.33 42.01
CA LYS A 4 6.22 -9.03 41.30
C LYS A 4 6.78 -9.11 39.86
N GLN A 5 6.88 -10.30 39.26
CA GLN A 5 7.43 -10.53 37.92
C GLN A 5 6.40 -10.45 36.77
N GLU A 6 5.09 -10.35 37.09
CA GLU A 6 4.04 -10.29 36.04
C GLU A 6 3.69 -8.86 35.58
N GLN A 7 4.30 -7.80 36.14
CA GLN A 7 3.83 -6.42 35.93
C GLN A 7 4.59 -5.61 34.87
N ASN A 8 5.57 -6.17 34.15
CA ASN A 8 6.31 -5.39 33.17
C ASN A 8 6.33 -6.03 31.76
N LYS A 9 5.20 -6.57 31.32
CA LYS A 9 5.04 -6.91 29.91
C LYS A 9 4.84 -5.59 29.16
N VAL A 10 5.94 -5.04 28.62
CA VAL A 10 5.87 -3.87 27.74
C VAL A 10 4.81 -4.16 26.68
N ARG A 11 3.70 -3.43 26.71
CA ARG A 11 2.63 -3.60 25.73
C ARG A 11 3.19 -3.16 24.38
N ARG A 12 3.29 -4.09 23.43
CA ARG A 12 3.70 -3.78 22.07
C ARG A 12 2.79 -2.73 21.46
N ARG A 13 3.40 -1.82 20.71
CA ARG A 13 2.67 -0.85 19.88
C ARG A 13 3.07 -1.07 18.45
N LEU A 14 2.10 -1.46 17.63
CA LEU A 14 2.27 -1.77 16.22
C LEU A 14 1.59 -0.70 15.40
N LEU A 15 2.32 -0.13 14.45
CA LEU A 15 1.81 0.74 13.42
C LEU A 15 1.69 -0.09 12.14
N TYR A 16 0.52 -0.06 11.51
CA TYR A 16 0.30 -0.61 10.18
C TYR A 16 0.15 0.52 9.17
N LEU A 17 0.92 0.46 8.09
CA LEU A 17 0.78 1.32 6.93
C LEU A 17 0.16 0.52 5.79
N TRP A 18 -0.93 1.01 5.24
CA TRP A 18 -1.64 0.43 4.11
C TRP A 18 -1.57 1.32 2.90
N PHE A 19 -1.19 0.77 1.76
CA PHE A 19 -1.04 1.42 0.46
C PHE A 19 -2.09 0.85 -0.52
N PRO A 20 -3.30 1.43 -0.61
CA PRO A 20 -4.42 0.86 -1.37
C PRO A 20 -4.17 0.82 -2.88
N HIS A 21 -3.39 1.76 -3.41
CA HIS A 21 -3.15 1.93 -4.83
C HIS A 21 -1.69 1.64 -5.23
N PHE A 22 -1.02 0.76 -4.48
CA PHE A 22 0.42 0.54 -4.55
C PHE A 22 0.93 0.29 -5.97
N SER A 23 0.41 -0.74 -6.65
CA SER A 23 0.85 -1.09 -8.00
C SER A 23 0.55 0.01 -9.02
N ILE A 24 -0.58 0.71 -8.89
CA ILE A 24 -0.94 1.84 -9.77
C ILE A 24 0.02 3.00 -9.58
N GLU A 25 0.30 3.39 -8.33
CA GLU A 25 1.20 4.50 -8.02
C GLU A 25 2.63 4.20 -8.45
N ARG A 26 3.07 2.95 -8.34
CA ARG A 26 4.36 2.51 -8.88
C ARG A 26 4.40 2.65 -10.40
N HIS A 27 3.38 2.17 -11.11
CA HIS A 27 3.32 2.31 -12.58
C HIS A 27 3.29 3.77 -13.01
N LYS A 28 2.51 4.63 -12.36
CA LYS A 28 2.49 6.07 -12.63
C LYS A 28 3.86 6.72 -12.59
N ARG A 29 4.76 6.28 -11.68
CA ARG A 29 6.12 6.82 -11.55
C ARG A 29 7.05 6.41 -12.68
N ILE A 30 6.86 5.20 -13.22
CA ILE A 30 7.73 4.63 -14.27
C ILE A 30 7.23 5.03 -15.64
N GLU A 31 5.92 5.07 -15.85
CA GLU A 31 5.26 5.24 -17.14
C GLU A 31 4.69 6.66 -17.33
N ILE A 32 5.24 7.65 -16.59
CA ILE A 32 4.75 9.04 -16.61
C ILE A 32 4.66 9.60 -18.03
N ASP A 33 5.68 9.33 -18.86
CA ASP A 33 5.73 9.78 -20.27
C ASP A 33 4.60 9.20 -21.13
N LYS A 34 4.14 7.97 -20.84
CA LYS A 34 3.03 7.35 -21.56
C LYS A 34 1.71 7.93 -21.11
N ILE A 35 1.60 8.21 -19.81
CA ILE A 35 0.39 8.77 -19.19
C ILE A 35 0.18 10.21 -19.65
N GLU A 36 1.25 11.03 -19.67
CA GLU A 36 1.19 12.44 -20.09
C GLU A 36 0.92 12.63 -21.59
N LYS A 37 1.27 11.66 -22.42
CA LYS A 37 1.02 11.72 -23.87
C LYS A 37 -0.39 11.31 -24.28
N GLN A 38 -1.18 10.81 -23.34
CA GLN A 38 -2.53 10.35 -23.61
C GLN A 38 -3.55 11.33 -23.01
N ASP A 39 -3.96 12.30 -23.81
CA ASP A 39 -4.82 13.44 -23.40
C ASP A 39 -6.24 13.02 -22.98
N ASP A 40 -6.69 11.79 -23.32
CA ASP A 40 -8.07 11.36 -23.10
C ASP A 40 -8.15 9.93 -22.51
N PHE A 41 -7.67 9.75 -21.27
CA PHE A 41 -7.86 8.48 -20.55
C PHE A 41 -8.79 8.64 -19.35
N SER A 42 -9.67 7.65 -19.15
CA SER A 42 -10.67 7.66 -18.09
C SER A 42 -10.23 6.89 -16.83
N GLY A 43 -8.97 6.48 -16.75
CA GLY A 43 -8.42 5.83 -15.57
C GLY A 43 -7.36 4.79 -15.89
N ILE A 44 -6.75 4.27 -14.83
CA ILE A 44 -5.65 3.29 -14.89
C ILE A 44 -6.09 2.02 -14.19
N ILE A 45 -5.83 0.88 -14.82
CA ILE A 45 -5.99 -0.44 -14.22
C ILE A 45 -4.72 -1.28 -14.38
N ILE A 46 -4.50 -2.18 -13.42
CA ILE A 46 -3.48 -3.22 -13.51
C ILE A 46 -4.20 -4.56 -13.67
N ILE A 47 -3.79 -5.34 -14.65
CA ILE A 47 -4.34 -6.67 -14.92
C ILE A 47 -3.30 -7.77 -14.67
N GLN A 48 -3.78 -8.97 -14.41
CA GLN A 48 -2.97 -10.17 -14.27
C GLN A 48 -3.64 -11.33 -14.98
N ASP A 49 -2.84 -12.15 -15.67
CA ASP A 49 -3.35 -13.43 -16.18
C ASP A 49 -3.54 -14.41 -15.00
N ARG A 50 -4.74 -14.93 -14.88
CA ARG A 50 -5.12 -15.99 -13.93
C ARG A 50 -5.79 -17.12 -14.67
N ALA A 51 -5.03 -18.17 -14.93
CA ALA A 51 -5.49 -19.36 -15.65
C ALA A 51 -6.08 -19.05 -17.05
N GLY A 52 -5.39 -18.20 -17.83
CA GLY A 52 -5.80 -17.81 -19.18
C GLY A 52 -6.87 -16.73 -19.24
N ARG A 53 -7.25 -16.13 -18.10
CA ARG A 53 -8.17 -15.01 -18.03
C ARG A 53 -7.48 -13.77 -17.48
N ARG A 54 -7.51 -12.66 -18.20
CA ARG A 54 -6.97 -11.38 -17.73
C ARG A 54 -7.95 -10.71 -16.79
N VAL A 55 -7.54 -10.52 -15.54
CA VAL A 55 -8.39 -10.02 -14.46
C VAL A 55 -7.79 -8.74 -13.89
N VAL A 56 -8.63 -7.75 -13.61
CA VAL A 56 -8.25 -6.51 -12.93
C VAL A 56 -7.84 -6.83 -11.48
N ILE A 57 -6.60 -6.51 -11.12
CA ILE A 57 -6.09 -6.67 -9.75
C ILE A 57 -5.93 -5.34 -9.01
N ALA A 58 -5.88 -4.23 -9.76
CA ALA A 58 -5.92 -2.88 -9.17
C ALA A 58 -6.65 -1.93 -10.13
N SER A 59 -7.42 -1.02 -9.54
CA SER A 59 -8.16 0.03 -10.24
C SER A 59 -7.91 1.37 -9.54
N CYS A 60 -7.61 2.43 -10.29
CA CYS A 60 -7.49 3.75 -9.71
C CYS A 60 -8.88 4.29 -9.31
N PRO A 61 -8.95 5.31 -8.41
CA PRO A 61 -10.24 5.87 -7.98
C PRO A 61 -11.14 6.31 -9.13
N LEU A 62 -10.57 6.89 -10.19
CA LEU A 62 -11.33 7.34 -11.36
C LEU A 62 -11.95 6.16 -12.12
N ALA A 63 -11.16 5.12 -12.42
CA ALA A 63 -11.68 3.91 -13.09
C ALA A 63 -12.72 3.19 -12.22
N PHE A 64 -12.52 3.16 -10.90
CA PHE A 64 -13.49 2.59 -9.97
C PHE A 64 -14.83 3.34 -9.99
N GLN A 65 -14.82 4.67 -10.04
CA GLN A 65 -16.04 5.49 -10.18
C GLN A 65 -16.79 5.23 -11.51
N MET A 66 -16.05 4.81 -12.55
CA MET A 66 -16.62 4.41 -13.84
C MET A 66 -17.12 2.94 -13.85
N GLY A 67 -17.15 2.28 -12.69
CA GLY A 67 -17.64 0.92 -12.53
C GLY A 67 -16.59 -0.17 -12.72
N VAL A 68 -15.31 0.19 -12.88
CA VAL A 68 -14.23 -0.79 -13.07
C VAL A 68 -13.66 -1.22 -11.73
N ALA A 69 -14.17 -2.33 -11.19
CA ALA A 69 -13.76 -2.90 -9.91
C ALA A 69 -12.69 -3.99 -10.09
N VAL A 70 -11.94 -4.22 -9.00
CA VAL A 70 -11.04 -5.39 -8.89
C VAL A 70 -11.84 -6.68 -9.01
N GLY A 71 -11.32 -7.65 -9.77
CA GLY A 71 -11.96 -8.93 -10.07
C GLY A 71 -12.73 -8.98 -11.40
N LEU A 72 -13.00 -7.86 -12.05
CA LEU A 72 -13.57 -7.85 -13.40
C LEU A 72 -12.61 -8.47 -14.43
N SER A 73 -13.16 -9.07 -15.49
CA SER A 73 -12.37 -9.40 -16.66
C SER A 73 -11.92 -8.12 -17.38
N LEU A 74 -10.83 -8.19 -18.15
CA LEU A 74 -10.39 -7.04 -18.96
C LEU A 74 -11.47 -6.63 -19.96
N GLU A 75 -12.16 -7.60 -20.55
CA GLU A 75 -13.24 -7.37 -21.52
C GLU A 75 -14.39 -6.58 -20.87
N ASP A 76 -14.84 -6.97 -19.69
CA ASP A 76 -15.89 -6.27 -18.94
C ASP A 76 -15.44 -4.87 -18.51
N ALA A 77 -14.18 -4.73 -18.10
CA ALA A 77 -13.60 -3.44 -17.73
C ALA A 77 -13.56 -2.46 -18.91
N LEU A 78 -13.14 -2.92 -20.10
CA LEU A 78 -13.12 -2.11 -21.32
C LEU A 78 -14.53 -1.83 -21.88
N ALA A 79 -15.48 -2.73 -21.65
CA ALA A 79 -16.88 -2.48 -21.98
C ALA A 79 -17.50 -1.36 -21.12
N ALA A 80 -17.13 -1.34 -19.82
CA ALA A 80 -17.56 -0.28 -18.90
C ALA A 80 -16.86 1.06 -19.17
N CYS A 81 -15.57 1.02 -19.52
CA CYS A 81 -14.75 2.20 -19.76
C CYS A 81 -13.73 1.94 -20.89
N PRO A 82 -14.03 2.32 -22.15
CA PRO A 82 -13.17 2.01 -23.30
C PRO A 82 -11.81 2.73 -23.29
N SER A 83 -11.69 3.89 -22.63
CA SER A 83 -10.47 4.72 -22.61
C SER A 83 -9.60 4.48 -21.37
N LEU A 84 -9.53 3.23 -20.89
CA LEU A 84 -8.64 2.84 -19.80
C LEU A 84 -7.19 2.69 -20.27
N LEU A 85 -6.27 3.18 -19.43
CA LEU A 85 -4.87 2.77 -19.49
C LEU A 85 -4.70 1.43 -18.78
N VAL A 86 -4.29 0.42 -19.52
CA VAL A 86 -4.12 -0.95 -19.03
C VAL A 86 -2.64 -1.29 -18.93
N PHE A 87 -2.21 -1.70 -17.76
CA PHE A 87 -0.86 -2.19 -17.51
C PHE A 87 -0.90 -3.64 -17.01
N GLU A 88 0.09 -4.43 -17.41
CA GLU A 88 0.29 -5.77 -16.86
C GLU A 88 0.92 -5.68 -15.46
N ALA A 89 0.56 -6.61 -14.58
CA ALA A 89 1.14 -6.70 -13.26
C ALA A 89 2.62 -7.08 -13.32
N ASP A 90 3.46 -6.31 -12.67
CA ASP A 90 4.86 -6.63 -12.42
C ASP A 90 5.08 -6.90 -10.93
N LEU A 91 4.84 -8.15 -10.52
CA LEU A 91 4.93 -8.56 -9.12
C LEU A 91 6.36 -8.50 -8.58
N ILE A 92 7.37 -8.61 -9.44
CA ILE A 92 8.78 -8.50 -9.04
C ILE A 92 9.10 -7.05 -8.73
N ALA A 93 8.73 -6.12 -9.61
CA ALA A 93 8.94 -4.71 -9.37
C ALA A 93 8.10 -4.19 -8.18
N ASP A 94 6.87 -4.69 -7.98
CA ASP A 94 6.06 -4.40 -6.80
C ASP A 94 6.77 -4.86 -5.52
N GLN A 95 7.34 -6.07 -5.51
CA GLN A 95 8.08 -6.58 -4.37
C GLN A 95 9.32 -5.72 -4.06
N LEU A 96 10.11 -5.35 -5.06
CA LEU A 96 11.28 -4.49 -4.88
C LEU A 96 10.91 -3.09 -4.37
N ALA A 97 9.80 -2.54 -4.84
CA ALA A 97 9.30 -1.25 -4.42
C ALA A 97 8.86 -1.25 -2.95
N ILE A 98 8.10 -2.28 -2.51
CA ILE A 98 7.66 -2.37 -1.11
C ILE A 98 8.83 -2.64 -0.16
N GLU A 99 9.84 -3.41 -0.58
CA GLU A 99 11.07 -3.61 0.17
C GLU A 99 11.85 -2.31 0.35
N THR A 100 11.85 -1.46 -0.68
CA THR A 100 12.48 -0.14 -0.62
C THR A 100 11.76 0.78 0.36
N LEU A 101 10.41 0.78 0.36
CA LEU A 101 9.61 1.51 1.35
C LEU A 101 9.81 0.96 2.77
N ALA A 102 9.87 -0.36 2.94
CA ALA A 102 10.13 -0.97 4.25
C ALA A 102 11.51 -0.55 4.80
N ARG A 103 12.56 -0.54 3.96
CA ARG A 103 13.87 -0.01 4.34
C ARG A 103 13.81 1.49 4.70
N TRP A 104 13.04 2.27 3.95
CA TRP A 104 12.81 3.68 4.26
C TRP A 104 12.14 3.86 5.62
N CYS A 105 11.18 3.01 6.00
CA CYS A 105 10.53 2.99 7.31
C CYS A 105 11.52 2.67 8.46
N GLY A 106 12.67 2.06 8.17
CA GLY A 106 13.71 1.76 9.13
C GLY A 106 14.26 2.97 9.92
N ARG A 107 13.99 4.19 9.44
CA ARG A 107 14.32 5.44 10.16
C ARG A 107 13.49 5.66 11.43
N TYR A 108 12.33 5.03 11.52
CA TYR A 108 11.40 5.14 12.66
C TYR A 108 11.59 4.03 13.68
N THR A 109 11.89 2.84 13.20
CA THR A 109 12.14 1.66 14.03
C THR A 109 12.92 0.62 13.22
N PRO A 110 13.84 -0.13 13.84
CA PRO A 110 14.54 -1.24 13.16
C PRO A 110 13.62 -2.46 12.93
N LEU A 111 12.46 -2.50 13.59
CA LEU A 111 11.53 -3.64 13.55
C LEU A 111 10.41 -3.37 12.52
N VAL A 112 10.74 -3.60 11.25
CA VAL A 112 9.85 -3.41 10.11
C VAL A 112 9.63 -4.75 9.42
N SER A 113 8.36 -5.04 9.03
CA SER A 113 8.03 -6.22 8.24
C SER A 113 6.98 -5.91 7.17
N ILE A 114 7.10 -6.54 6.01
CA ILE A 114 6.15 -6.43 4.92
C ILE A 114 4.98 -7.37 5.18
N ASP A 115 3.76 -6.88 4.99
CA ASP A 115 2.56 -7.70 5.03
C ASP A 115 2.45 -8.58 3.76
N LYS A 116 2.58 -9.88 3.96
CA LYS A 116 2.53 -10.86 2.86
C LYS A 116 1.10 -11.19 2.41
N ALA A 117 0.08 -10.85 3.20
CA ALA A 117 -1.32 -11.12 2.87
C ALA A 117 -1.78 -10.35 1.62
N ASN A 118 -1.18 -9.21 1.35
CA ASN A 118 -1.52 -8.34 0.23
C ASN A 118 -0.75 -8.65 -1.08
N LYS A 119 0.07 -9.69 -1.10
CA LYS A 119 0.89 -10.02 -2.26
C LYS A 119 0.04 -10.34 -3.50
N GLY A 120 0.26 -9.57 -4.58
CA GLY A 120 -0.43 -9.76 -5.85
C GLY A 120 -1.89 -9.27 -5.89
N LEU A 121 -2.27 -8.41 -4.94
CA LEU A 121 -3.60 -7.79 -4.88
C LEU A 121 -3.62 -6.32 -5.32
N GLY A 122 -2.50 -5.81 -5.86
CA GLY A 122 -2.38 -4.41 -6.29
C GLY A 122 -2.25 -3.38 -5.16
N ASN A 123 -2.43 -3.81 -3.92
CA ASN A 123 -2.17 -3.05 -2.69
C ASN A 123 -0.95 -3.59 -1.95
N ALA A 124 -0.50 -2.90 -0.90
CA ALA A 124 0.62 -3.33 -0.07
C ALA A 124 0.44 -2.88 1.39
N GLY A 125 1.16 -3.53 2.30
CA GLY A 125 1.16 -3.19 3.71
C GLY A 125 2.54 -3.34 4.35
N ILE A 126 2.81 -2.50 5.36
CA ILE A 126 4.04 -2.54 6.16
C ILE A 126 3.66 -2.45 7.63
N TRP A 127 4.22 -3.35 8.43
CA TRP A 127 4.15 -3.34 9.87
C TRP A 127 5.41 -2.73 10.47
N LEU A 128 5.25 -1.84 11.44
CA LEU A 128 6.32 -1.25 12.23
C LEU A 128 6.05 -1.53 13.72
N ASP A 129 6.98 -2.14 14.43
CA ASP A 129 6.93 -2.19 15.89
C ASP A 129 7.53 -0.88 16.43
N ILE A 130 6.65 0.01 16.87
CA ILE A 130 7.03 1.34 17.40
C ILE A 130 7.13 1.37 18.93
N THR A 131 7.16 0.21 19.56
CA THR A 131 7.28 0.07 21.01
C THR A 131 8.52 0.80 21.49
N GLY A 132 8.33 1.81 22.33
CA GLY A 132 9.41 2.63 22.88
C GLY A 132 10.07 3.63 21.92
N CYS A 133 9.59 3.75 20.65
CA CYS A 133 10.17 4.69 19.67
C CYS A 133 9.35 5.99 19.53
N ALA A 134 8.05 5.94 19.75
CA ALA A 134 7.13 7.06 19.45
C ALA A 134 7.50 8.38 20.17
N HIS A 135 8.06 8.32 21.38
CA HIS A 135 8.47 9.49 22.13
C HIS A 135 9.58 10.31 21.43
N LEU A 136 10.38 9.68 20.56
CA LEU A 136 11.44 10.35 19.80
C LEU A 136 10.87 11.30 18.71
N PHE A 137 9.59 11.13 18.40
CA PHE A 137 8.88 11.87 17.36
C PHE A 137 7.75 12.74 17.92
N GLY A 138 7.70 12.96 19.25
CA GLY A 138 6.65 13.75 19.90
C GLY A 138 5.40 12.95 20.30
N GLY A 139 5.41 11.63 20.09
CA GLY A 139 4.28 10.74 20.40
C GLY A 139 3.79 9.95 19.18
N GLU A 140 2.80 9.09 19.40
CA GLU A 140 2.28 8.20 18.36
C GLU A 140 1.58 8.96 17.22
N ALA A 141 0.82 10.01 17.57
CA ALA A 141 0.11 10.82 16.58
C ALA A 141 1.09 11.60 15.68
N ASP A 142 2.13 12.22 16.27
CA ASP A 142 3.12 12.99 15.55
C ASP A 142 3.99 12.09 14.67
N LEU A 143 4.37 10.91 15.19
CA LEU A 143 5.08 9.90 14.41
C LEU A 143 4.26 9.45 13.18
N LEU A 144 2.97 9.15 13.36
CA LEU A 144 2.10 8.75 12.25
C LEU A 144 1.94 9.88 11.23
N ASN A 145 1.70 11.10 11.70
CA ASN A 145 1.55 12.26 10.84
C ASN A 145 2.84 12.56 10.03
N ASP A 146 4.03 12.46 10.65
CA ASP A 146 5.30 12.63 9.93
C ASP A 146 5.48 11.57 8.84
N ILE A 147 5.18 10.31 9.14
CA ILE A 147 5.24 9.21 8.15
C ILE A 147 4.32 9.50 6.96
N ILE A 148 3.04 9.78 7.23
CA ILE A 148 2.04 10.00 6.18
C ILE A 148 2.40 11.25 5.35
N ALA A 149 2.79 12.35 5.98
CA ALA A 149 3.19 13.57 5.28
C ALA A 149 4.38 13.33 4.33
N ARG A 150 5.40 12.60 4.79
CA ARG A 150 6.56 12.27 3.95
C ARG A 150 6.24 11.30 2.81
N LEU A 151 5.37 10.31 3.04
CA LEU A 151 4.91 9.41 1.99
C LEU A 151 4.11 10.17 0.93
N THR A 152 3.22 11.05 1.35
CA THR A 152 2.45 11.93 0.46
C THR A 152 3.37 12.85 -0.35
N ALA A 153 4.40 13.44 0.26
CA ALA A 153 5.38 14.30 -0.42
C ALA A 153 6.16 13.59 -1.53
N ILE A 154 6.27 12.27 -1.44
CA ILE A 154 6.85 11.44 -2.49
C ILE A 154 5.77 10.69 -3.30
N ASN A 155 4.54 11.19 -3.33
CA ASN A 155 3.39 10.69 -4.09
C ASN A 155 2.99 9.23 -3.79
N TRP A 156 3.12 8.77 -2.55
CA TRP A 156 2.50 7.54 -2.08
C TRP A 156 1.26 7.86 -1.24
N THR A 157 0.12 7.28 -1.62
CA THR A 157 -1.09 7.28 -0.79
C THR A 157 -0.98 6.17 0.23
N ALA A 158 -0.92 6.55 1.50
CA ALA A 158 -0.87 5.60 2.61
C ALA A 158 -1.87 5.97 3.69
N PHE A 159 -2.44 4.97 4.32
CA PHE A 159 -3.21 5.08 5.56
C PHE A 159 -2.48 4.36 6.67
N GLY A 160 -2.60 4.86 7.90
CA GLY A 160 -1.93 4.25 9.02
C GLY A 160 -2.85 4.09 10.23
N ALA A 161 -2.66 3.00 10.96
CA ALA A 161 -3.32 2.75 12.23
C ALA A 161 -2.34 2.20 13.25
N ILE A 162 -2.53 2.57 14.53
CA ILE A 162 -1.68 2.13 15.64
C ILE A 162 -2.51 1.31 16.62
N SER A 163 -2.03 0.12 16.95
CA SER A 163 -2.73 -0.82 17.82
C SER A 163 -1.77 -1.63 18.70
N TYR A 164 -2.33 -2.36 19.66
CA TYR A 164 -1.61 -3.33 20.49
C TYR A 164 -1.47 -4.69 19.83
N THR A 165 -2.27 -4.99 18.82
CA THR A 165 -2.28 -6.27 18.11
C THR A 165 -2.42 -6.06 16.61
N PRO A 166 -1.86 -6.96 15.77
CA PRO A 166 -2.01 -6.86 14.32
C PRO A 166 -3.46 -6.86 13.83
N GLY A 167 -4.38 -7.52 14.54
CA GLY A 167 -5.78 -7.63 14.13
C GLY A 167 -6.66 -6.42 14.47
N SER A 168 -6.12 -5.38 15.11
CA SER A 168 -6.85 -4.18 15.53
C SER A 168 -6.20 -2.87 15.06
N ALA A 169 -5.21 -2.96 14.17
CA ALA A 169 -4.59 -1.82 13.50
C ALA A 169 -5.24 -1.55 12.12
#